data_38fc0b5d7d290b8f58b6a93d6df92422
#
_entry.id   38fc0b5d7d290b8f58b6a93d6df92422
#
_cell.length_a   1.000
_cell.length_b   1.000
_cell.length_c   1.000
_cell.angle_alpha   90.00
_cell.angle_beta   90.00
_cell.angle_gamma   90.00
#
_symmetry.space_group_name_H-M   'P 1'
#
loop_
_entity.id
_entity.type
_entity.pdbx_description
1 polymer ?
#
loop_
_entity_poly.entity_id
_entity_poly.type
_entity_poly.pdbx_seq_one_letter_code
_entity_poly.pdbx_strand_id
1 'polypeptide(L)'
;MTKSENSIDSIKTDCRWFVGHIPCKPHKQQGVHCTDEQGNACPHYEPQITNILVIKLGALGDVIRTTPLLHRFKKEFPHARIWWLTLSPDIVPRSMVDVVLPFTPEGVVVLQQTHFTFAVNLDKDKEACALMNSISSDVKKGYMLKNGKPAPIDNDAVHKFMTGVFDDLNKANTKSYLEEIFEICGMKFAGEKYILDSHADKGYVWKLPKKKKIVGLNSGCGGRWSSRLWAEKNWVALAKKLKKAGYVPLLLGGEQEHEKNKRIAKKSGALYLGHFPLQQFINLIAQCDLVVTAVTMAMHMIIGLDKKIVLFNNIFNRHEFELYGLGEILEPEFDCPCYFSPVCPNDCMQYIYVDRVFKTVKKLLTERQ
;
A
#
# COMPACT_ATOMS: atom_id res chain seq x y z
N MET A 1 -31.54 -2.69 42.43
CA MET A 1 -30.18 -2.68 41.79
C MET A 1 -29.29 -3.55 42.63
N THR A 2 -29.06 -4.78 42.25
CA THR A 2 -28.22 -5.74 42.95
C THR A 2 -26.76 -5.39 42.79
N LYS A 3 -25.95 -5.51 43.85
CA LYS A 3 -24.54 -5.09 43.94
C LYS A 3 -23.59 -5.77 42.93
N SER A 4 -24.06 -6.66 42.04
CA SER A 4 -23.24 -7.38 41.07
C SER A 4 -23.08 -6.70 39.69
N GLU A 5 -23.94 -5.72 39.37
CA GLU A 5 -23.96 -5.10 38.02
C GLU A 5 -22.88 -4.05 37.74
N ASN A 6 -22.21 -3.55 38.79
CA ASN A 6 -21.19 -2.50 38.68
C ASN A 6 -19.78 -2.94 39.11
N SER A 7 -19.48 -4.24 39.04
CA SER A 7 -18.11 -4.72 39.30
C SER A 7 -17.26 -4.61 38.04
N ILE A 8 -15.99 -4.19 38.19
CA ILE A 8 -14.99 -4.21 37.14
C ILE A 8 -14.82 -5.63 36.55
N ASP A 9 -15.08 -6.66 37.36
CA ASP A 9 -14.97 -8.05 36.96
C ASP A 9 -16.05 -8.50 35.95
N SER A 10 -17.14 -7.73 35.81
CA SER A 10 -18.17 -7.98 34.78
C SER A 10 -17.71 -7.50 33.40
N ILE A 11 -16.63 -6.73 33.30
CA ILE A 11 -16.11 -6.19 32.05
C ILE A 11 -15.18 -7.21 31.38
N LYS A 12 -15.46 -7.55 30.12
CA LYS A 12 -14.59 -8.38 29.29
C LYS A 12 -13.52 -7.53 28.62
N THR A 13 -12.43 -7.26 29.33
CA THR A 13 -11.31 -6.41 28.85
C THR A 13 -10.53 -7.03 27.70
N ASP A 14 -10.63 -8.34 27.53
CA ASP A 14 -10.09 -9.14 26.43
C ASP A 14 -10.97 -9.13 25.16
N CYS A 15 -12.11 -8.46 25.21
CA CYS A 15 -13.02 -8.39 24.05
C CYS A 15 -12.46 -7.43 22.98
N ARG A 16 -12.53 -7.85 21.72
CA ARG A 16 -12.13 -7.03 20.54
C ARG A 16 -12.79 -5.64 20.50
N TRP A 17 -14.02 -5.55 20.95
CA TRP A 17 -14.80 -4.30 20.96
C TRP A 17 -14.47 -3.40 22.15
N PHE A 18 -13.81 -3.92 23.17
CA PHE A 18 -13.45 -3.14 24.35
C PHE A 18 -12.29 -2.19 24.06
N VAL A 19 -12.54 -0.89 24.21
CA VAL A 19 -11.54 0.18 23.97
C VAL A 19 -11.07 0.85 25.27
N GLY A 20 -11.74 0.61 26.39
CA GLY A 20 -11.35 1.01 27.74
C GLY A 20 -11.70 2.43 28.16
N HIS A 21 -11.74 3.39 27.22
CA HIS A 21 -11.96 4.83 27.52
C HIS A 21 -13.28 5.38 26.99
N ILE A 22 -13.99 4.64 26.16
CA ILE A 22 -15.33 4.96 25.64
C ILE A 22 -16.18 3.70 25.58
N PRO A 23 -17.53 3.81 25.53
CA PRO A 23 -18.39 2.66 25.31
C PRO A 23 -18.07 1.95 24.00
N CYS A 24 -18.05 0.62 24.01
CA CYS A 24 -17.82 -0.19 22.82
C CYS A 24 -18.95 -0.02 21.78
N LYS A 25 -18.66 -0.38 20.51
CA LYS A 25 -19.61 -0.25 19.41
C LYS A 25 -20.91 -1.04 19.62
N PRO A 26 -20.89 -2.34 20.05
CA PRO A 26 -22.09 -3.08 20.37
C PRO A 26 -22.95 -2.40 21.45
N HIS A 27 -22.32 -1.90 22.53
CA HIS A 27 -23.05 -1.17 23.56
C HIS A 27 -23.72 0.09 23.01
N LYS A 28 -22.98 0.91 22.24
CA LYS A 28 -23.56 2.15 21.63
C LYS A 28 -24.71 1.89 20.67
N GLN A 29 -24.68 0.77 19.95
CA GLN A 29 -25.67 0.47 18.91
C GLN A 29 -26.89 -0.29 19.45
N GLN A 30 -26.70 -1.11 20.48
CA GLN A 30 -27.72 -2.08 20.94
C GLN A 30 -27.95 -2.05 22.45
N GLY A 31 -27.21 -1.24 23.20
CA GLY A 31 -27.33 -1.12 24.67
C GLY A 31 -26.83 -2.37 25.44
N VAL A 32 -26.17 -3.33 24.76
CA VAL A 32 -25.74 -4.57 25.42
C VAL A 32 -24.54 -4.34 26.34
N HIS A 33 -24.53 -5.04 27.48
CA HIS A 33 -23.42 -5.06 28.43
C HIS A 33 -22.52 -6.29 28.16
N CYS A 34 -21.32 -6.32 28.75
CA CYS A 34 -20.39 -7.46 28.60
C CYS A 34 -20.95 -8.73 29.19
N THR A 35 -21.82 -8.61 30.24
CA THR A 35 -22.57 -9.70 30.88
C THR A 35 -24.00 -9.21 31.08
N ASP A 36 -24.99 -10.05 30.85
CA ASP A 36 -26.39 -9.76 31.15
C ASP A 36 -26.71 -10.01 32.64
N GLU A 37 -27.95 -9.70 33.07
CA GLU A 37 -28.42 -9.91 34.44
C GLU A 37 -28.40 -11.39 34.85
N GLN A 38 -28.43 -12.32 33.91
CA GLN A 38 -28.37 -13.78 34.11
C GLN A 38 -26.91 -14.30 34.12
N GLY A 39 -25.91 -13.44 33.89
CA GLY A 39 -24.51 -13.84 33.85
C GLY A 39 -24.02 -14.36 32.49
N ASN A 40 -24.87 -14.30 31.44
CA ASN A 40 -24.46 -14.70 30.11
C ASN A 40 -23.56 -13.66 29.48
N ALA A 41 -22.58 -14.11 28.68
CA ALA A 41 -21.68 -13.20 27.95
C ALA A 41 -22.43 -12.43 26.85
N CYS A 42 -21.95 -11.21 26.55
CA CYS A 42 -22.41 -10.43 25.42
C CYS A 42 -22.43 -11.25 24.12
N PRO A 43 -23.51 -11.19 23.32
CA PRO A 43 -23.59 -11.96 22.06
C PRO A 43 -22.55 -11.52 21.02
N HIS A 44 -21.92 -10.37 21.23
CA HIS A 44 -20.84 -9.85 20.40
C HIS A 44 -19.45 -10.06 21.02
N TYR A 45 -19.34 -10.83 22.11
CA TYR A 45 -18.06 -11.11 22.73
C TYR A 45 -17.15 -11.88 21.76
N GLU A 46 -16.02 -11.26 21.44
CA GLU A 46 -15.00 -11.80 20.54
C GLU A 46 -13.64 -11.66 21.25
N PRO A 47 -13.10 -12.75 21.82
CA PRO A 47 -11.87 -12.68 22.59
C PRO A 47 -10.69 -12.34 21.68
N GLN A 48 -9.83 -11.45 22.14
CA GLN A 48 -8.51 -11.16 21.55
C GLN A 48 -7.44 -11.66 22.51
N ILE A 49 -6.76 -12.72 22.11
CA ILE A 49 -5.81 -13.44 22.96
C ILE A 49 -4.38 -12.96 22.68
N THR A 50 -4.13 -12.44 21.47
CA THR A 50 -2.79 -12.06 21.00
C THR A 50 -2.79 -10.67 20.38
N ASN A 51 -1.66 -9.97 20.49
CA ASN A 51 -1.39 -8.72 19.78
C ASN A 51 -0.29 -8.94 18.74
N ILE A 52 -0.51 -8.47 17.52
CA ILE A 52 0.50 -8.46 16.45
C ILE A 52 0.81 -7.01 16.09
N LEU A 53 2.07 -6.64 16.05
CA LEU A 53 2.53 -5.30 15.64
C LEU A 53 3.21 -5.36 14.27
N VAL A 54 2.76 -4.50 13.37
CA VAL A 54 3.43 -4.19 12.11
C VAL A 54 3.96 -2.75 12.18
N ILE A 55 5.27 -2.58 12.06
CA ILE A 55 5.91 -1.27 11.88
C ILE A 55 6.25 -1.13 10.39
N LYS A 56 5.55 -0.24 9.70
CA LYS A 56 5.82 0.16 8.31
C LYS A 56 5.49 1.64 8.17
N LEU A 57 6.53 2.49 8.31
CA LEU A 57 6.38 3.94 8.36
C LEU A 57 6.05 4.54 7.00
N GLY A 58 6.77 4.17 5.97
CA GLY A 58 6.65 4.72 4.62
C GLY A 58 7.42 3.92 3.56
N ALA A 59 7.49 4.36 2.30
CA ALA A 59 6.61 5.36 1.71
C ALA A 59 5.18 4.82 1.56
N LEU A 60 4.18 5.69 1.24
CA LEU A 60 2.76 5.30 1.16
C LEU A 60 2.53 4.06 0.27
N GLY A 61 3.21 3.98 -0.88
CA GLY A 61 3.16 2.79 -1.75
C GLY A 61 3.68 1.53 -1.06
N ASP A 62 4.72 1.66 -0.23
CA ASP A 62 5.29 0.54 0.53
C ASP A 62 4.36 0.06 1.64
N VAL A 63 3.57 0.97 2.23
CA VAL A 63 2.50 0.60 3.17
C VAL A 63 1.46 -0.26 2.46
N ILE A 64 0.99 0.15 1.26
CA ILE A 64 0.01 -0.62 0.47
C ILE A 64 0.57 -2.01 0.12
N ARG A 65 1.78 -2.11 -0.42
CA ARG A 65 2.38 -3.39 -0.83
C ARG A 65 2.76 -4.31 0.32
N THR A 66 2.64 -3.84 1.56
CA THR A 66 2.86 -4.65 2.77
C THR A 66 1.57 -5.32 3.26
N THR A 67 0.41 -4.83 2.83
CA THR A 67 -0.91 -5.34 3.27
C THR A 67 -1.17 -6.82 3.02
N PRO A 68 -0.57 -7.51 2.02
CA PRO A 68 -0.73 -8.96 1.85
C PRO A 68 -0.39 -9.80 3.08
N LEU A 69 0.54 -9.34 3.94
CA LEU A 69 0.85 -10.02 5.21
C LEU A 69 -0.37 -10.16 6.13
N LEU A 70 -1.32 -9.25 6.05
CA LEU A 70 -2.54 -9.29 6.88
C LEU A 70 -3.37 -10.56 6.65
N HIS A 71 -3.40 -11.09 5.41
CA HIS A 71 -4.07 -12.36 5.12
C HIS A 71 -3.46 -13.51 5.92
N ARG A 72 -2.12 -13.54 6.01
CA ARG A 72 -1.41 -14.58 6.76
C ARG A 72 -1.57 -14.40 8.26
N PHE A 73 -1.46 -13.18 8.77
CA PHE A 73 -1.66 -12.91 10.18
C PHE A 73 -3.08 -13.30 10.64
N LYS A 74 -4.11 -12.96 9.87
CA LYS A 74 -5.49 -13.37 10.20
C LYS A 74 -5.70 -14.89 10.12
N LYS A 75 -4.98 -15.58 9.23
CA LYS A 75 -5.06 -17.04 9.09
C LYS A 75 -4.33 -17.77 10.23
N GLU A 76 -3.12 -17.33 10.57
CA GLU A 76 -2.26 -17.97 11.56
C GLU A 76 -2.63 -17.58 12.99
N PHE A 77 -3.17 -16.38 13.16
CA PHE A 77 -3.60 -15.83 14.45
C PHE A 77 -5.05 -15.31 14.37
N PRO A 78 -6.05 -16.17 14.27
CA PRO A 78 -7.46 -15.77 14.00
C PRO A 78 -8.05 -14.85 15.08
N HIS A 79 -7.56 -14.92 16.32
CA HIS A 79 -7.98 -14.08 17.44
C HIS A 79 -6.99 -12.96 17.76
N ALA A 80 -6.12 -12.59 16.81
CA ALA A 80 -5.16 -11.51 17.01
C ALA A 80 -5.80 -10.13 16.81
N ARG A 81 -5.40 -9.22 17.68
CA ARG A 81 -5.54 -7.78 17.49
C ARG A 81 -4.34 -7.28 16.70
N ILE A 82 -4.56 -6.81 15.48
CA ILE A 82 -3.50 -6.32 14.62
C ILE A 82 -3.33 -4.81 14.83
N TRP A 83 -2.10 -4.43 15.15
CA TRP A 83 -1.64 -3.06 15.32
C TRP A 83 -0.73 -2.68 14.16
N TRP A 84 -0.88 -1.46 13.66
CA TRP A 84 -0.04 -0.94 12.59
C TRP A 84 0.45 0.47 12.92
N LEU A 85 1.77 0.66 12.93
CA LEU A 85 2.41 1.97 13.07
C LEU A 85 2.90 2.47 11.72
N THR A 86 2.52 3.72 11.35
CA THR A 86 2.85 4.29 10.04
C THR A 86 2.83 5.82 10.03
N LEU A 87 3.49 6.41 9.02
CA LEU A 87 3.35 7.84 8.69
C LEU A 87 2.10 8.13 7.82
N SER A 88 1.43 7.10 7.34
CA SER A 88 0.28 7.20 6.42
C SER A 88 -0.92 6.40 6.94
N PRO A 89 -1.53 6.77 8.07
CA PRO A 89 -2.59 6.00 8.72
C PRO A 89 -3.87 5.85 7.86
N ASP A 90 -4.12 6.79 6.95
CA ASP A 90 -5.32 6.82 6.11
C ASP A 90 -5.34 5.77 5.00
N ILE A 91 -4.19 5.12 4.72
CA ILE A 91 -4.09 4.09 3.69
C ILE A 91 -4.15 2.67 4.25
N VAL A 92 -4.01 2.52 5.56
CA VAL A 92 -4.04 1.20 6.21
C VAL A 92 -5.47 0.66 6.20
N PRO A 93 -5.69 -0.59 5.73
CA PRO A 93 -7.03 -1.16 5.61
C PRO A 93 -7.65 -1.42 7.00
N ARG A 94 -8.65 -0.61 7.33
CA ARG A 94 -9.41 -0.73 8.60
C ARG A 94 -10.30 -1.97 8.66
N SER A 95 -10.53 -2.61 7.53
CA SER A 95 -11.20 -3.91 7.46
C SER A 95 -10.38 -5.05 8.07
N MET A 96 -9.05 -4.90 8.13
CA MET A 96 -8.12 -5.94 8.55
C MET A 96 -7.28 -5.55 9.77
N VAL A 97 -7.10 -4.27 10.03
CA VAL A 97 -6.25 -3.74 11.12
C VAL A 97 -7.12 -3.13 12.20
N ASP A 98 -6.93 -3.59 13.43
CA ASP A 98 -7.78 -3.20 14.58
C ASP A 98 -7.32 -1.87 15.19
N VAL A 99 -6.00 -1.62 15.23
CA VAL A 99 -5.40 -0.40 15.78
C VAL A 99 -4.39 0.17 14.80
N VAL A 100 -4.66 1.39 14.31
CA VAL A 100 -3.71 2.10 13.45
C VAL A 100 -3.23 3.33 14.19
N LEU A 101 -1.92 3.41 14.39
CA LEU A 101 -1.26 4.51 15.09
C LEU A 101 -0.40 5.31 14.10
N PRO A 102 -0.50 6.63 14.12
CA PRO A 102 0.49 7.48 13.47
C PRO A 102 1.83 7.39 14.24
N PHE A 103 2.94 7.59 13.54
CA PHE A 103 4.26 7.68 14.18
C PHE A 103 4.41 9.05 14.86
N THR A 104 3.84 9.15 16.05
CA THR A 104 3.89 10.32 16.94
C THR A 104 4.38 9.90 18.33
N PRO A 105 4.82 10.83 19.20
CA PRO A 105 5.21 10.50 20.56
C PRO A 105 4.14 9.71 21.32
N GLU A 106 2.86 10.04 21.15
CA GLU A 106 1.75 9.37 21.81
C GLU A 106 1.62 7.92 21.32
N GLY A 107 1.69 7.70 19.99
CA GLY A 107 1.66 6.38 19.40
C GLY A 107 2.82 5.50 19.88
N VAL A 108 4.03 6.07 19.97
CA VAL A 108 5.23 5.38 20.46
C VAL A 108 5.07 4.98 21.93
N VAL A 109 4.61 5.88 22.79
CA VAL A 109 4.41 5.59 24.22
C VAL A 109 3.41 4.46 24.43
N VAL A 110 2.30 4.46 23.69
CA VAL A 110 1.30 3.39 23.75
C VAL A 110 1.92 2.04 23.38
N LEU A 111 2.70 2.00 22.30
CA LEU A 111 3.34 0.75 21.83
C LEU A 111 4.37 0.23 22.84
N GLN A 112 5.15 1.11 23.49
CA GLN A 112 6.15 0.72 24.49
C GLN A 112 5.53 0.13 25.75
N GLN A 113 4.26 0.41 26.05
CA GLN A 113 3.50 -0.12 27.19
C GLN A 113 2.58 -1.28 26.80
N THR A 114 2.63 -1.73 25.53
CA THR A 114 1.82 -2.85 25.04
C THR A 114 2.72 -4.06 24.80
N HIS A 115 2.32 -5.23 25.30
CA HIS A 115 3.00 -6.50 24.99
C HIS A 115 2.42 -7.11 23.71
N PHE A 116 3.30 -7.61 22.85
CA PHE A 116 2.97 -8.24 21.57
C PHE A 116 3.41 -9.70 21.55
N THR A 117 2.58 -10.59 21.04
CA THR A 117 2.98 -11.97 20.74
C THR A 117 3.95 -12.00 19.56
N PHE A 118 3.70 -11.13 18.56
CA PHE A 118 4.55 -11.03 17.38
C PHE A 118 4.70 -9.56 16.98
N ALA A 119 5.91 -9.10 16.78
CA ALA A 119 6.21 -7.75 16.30
C ALA A 119 7.15 -7.83 15.10
N VAL A 120 6.80 -7.14 14.00
CA VAL A 120 7.65 -7.05 12.82
C VAL A 120 7.90 -5.59 12.45
N ASN A 121 9.17 -5.25 12.25
CA ASN A 121 9.60 -3.99 11.67
C ASN A 121 10.16 -4.22 10.26
N LEU A 122 9.46 -3.69 9.25
CA LEU A 122 9.81 -3.82 7.84
C LEU A 122 10.53 -2.59 7.28
N ASP A 123 10.87 -1.63 8.14
CA ASP A 123 11.60 -0.42 7.76
C ASP A 123 13.03 -0.41 8.31
N LYS A 124 13.93 0.16 7.51
CA LYS A 124 15.32 0.41 7.89
C LYS A 124 15.56 1.85 8.35
N ASP A 125 14.50 2.64 8.53
CA ASP A 125 14.58 3.95 9.18
C ASP A 125 15.07 3.79 10.62
N LYS A 126 16.00 4.64 11.05
CA LYS A 126 16.63 4.51 12.37
C LYS A 126 15.61 4.56 13.51
N GLU A 127 14.59 5.39 13.34
CA GLU A 127 13.50 5.58 14.31
C GLU A 127 12.65 4.32 14.46
N ALA A 128 12.29 3.67 13.35
CA ALA A 128 11.57 2.39 13.35
C ALA A 128 12.40 1.28 13.99
N CYS A 129 13.69 1.22 13.64
CA CYS A 129 14.63 0.25 14.19
C CYS A 129 14.89 0.47 15.69
N ALA A 130 15.00 1.72 16.13
CA ALA A 130 15.16 2.09 17.55
C ALA A 130 13.92 1.74 18.37
N LEU A 131 12.72 2.04 17.82
CA LEU A 131 11.47 1.67 18.45
C LEU A 131 11.38 0.15 18.63
N MET A 132 11.74 -0.64 17.59
CA MET A 132 11.71 -2.09 17.67
C MET A 132 12.55 -2.67 18.81
N ASN A 133 13.66 -2.00 19.17
CA ASN A 133 14.45 -2.40 20.33
C ASN A 133 13.65 -2.31 21.65
N SER A 134 12.83 -1.29 21.79
CA SER A 134 12.07 -0.98 23.02
C SER A 134 10.70 -1.67 23.10
N ILE A 135 10.21 -2.27 22.02
CA ILE A 135 8.94 -3.01 22.03
C ILE A 135 9.06 -4.28 22.88
N SER A 136 8.08 -4.52 23.74
CA SER A 136 7.89 -5.79 24.44
C SER A 136 7.20 -6.80 23.53
N SER A 137 7.87 -7.90 23.17
CA SER A 137 7.30 -8.93 22.30
C SER A 137 7.95 -10.30 22.50
N ASP A 138 7.16 -11.39 22.39
CA ASP A 138 7.66 -12.75 22.46
C ASP A 138 8.52 -13.08 21.23
N VAL A 139 8.07 -12.65 20.06
CA VAL A 139 8.80 -12.83 18.78
C VAL A 139 8.99 -11.48 18.12
N LYS A 140 10.24 -11.16 17.77
CA LYS A 140 10.60 -9.98 16.99
C LYS A 140 11.18 -10.39 15.66
N LYS A 141 10.73 -9.75 14.56
CA LYS A 141 11.19 -9.99 13.19
C LYS A 141 11.55 -8.69 12.46
N GLY A 142 12.36 -8.80 11.41
CA GLY A 142 12.73 -7.68 10.56
C GLY A 142 13.99 -6.96 11.02
N TYR A 143 13.90 -5.65 11.26
CA TYR A 143 15.06 -4.81 11.52
C TYR A 143 15.03 -4.15 12.89
N MET A 144 16.21 -4.03 13.47
CA MET A 144 16.46 -3.38 14.76
C MET A 144 17.61 -2.37 14.65
N LEU A 145 17.81 -1.55 15.66
CA LEU A 145 18.98 -0.68 15.73
C LEU A 145 20.10 -1.36 16.52
N LYS A 146 21.27 -1.56 15.89
CA LYS A 146 22.48 -2.10 16.51
C LYS A 146 23.63 -1.11 16.32
N ASN A 147 24.21 -0.62 17.41
CA ASN A 147 25.30 0.37 17.38
C ASN A 147 24.96 1.61 16.52
N GLY A 148 23.70 2.13 16.65
CA GLY A 148 23.22 3.30 15.93
C GLY A 148 22.95 3.09 14.44
N LYS A 149 22.96 1.84 13.94
CA LYS A 149 22.71 1.47 12.54
C LYS A 149 21.62 0.41 12.45
N PRO A 150 20.77 0.47 11.39
CA PRO A 150 19.84 -0.61 11.09
C PRO A 150 20.56 -1.94 10.86
N ALA A 151 20.03 -3.00 11.42
CA ALA A 151 20.55 -4.36 11.26
C ALA A 151 19.39 -5.36 11.24
N PRO A 152 19.54 -6.53 10.56
CA PRO A 152 18.57 -7.61 10.65
C PRO A 152 18.53 -8.19 12.07
N ILE A 153 17.34 -8.58 12.52
CA ILE A 153 17.12 -9.21 13.83
C ILE A 153 17.63 -10.67 13.78
N ASP A 154 17.31 -11.35 12.68
CA ASP A 154 17.66 -12.75 12.44
C ASP A 154 18.00 -13.01 10.96
N ASN A 155 18.25 -14.28 10.61
CA ASN A 155 18.63 -14.70 9.26
C ASN A 155 17.53 -14.47 8.23
N ASP A 156 16.26 -14.46 8.62
CA ASP A 156 15.13 -14.29 7.71
C ASP A 156 15.14 -12.89 7.08
N ALA A 157 15.68 -11.89 7.78
CA ALA A 157 15.78 -10.52 7.29
C ALA A 157 17.07 -10.21 6.51
N VAL A 158 18.06 -11.12 6.51
CA VAL A 158 19.39 -10.86 5.94
C VAL A 158 19.31 -10.65 4.43
N HIS A 159 18.57 -11.50 3.70
CA HIS A 159 18.47 -11.38 2.24
C HIS A 159 17.97 -9.98 1.82
N LYS A 160 16.82 -9.54 2.36
CA LYS A 160 16.23 -8.21 2.08
C LYS A 160 17.13 -7.07 2.58
N PHE A 161 17.90 -7.30 3.64
CA PHE A 161 18.88 -6.32 4.10
C PHE A 161 19.98 -6.12 3.05
N MET A 162 20.60 -7.22 2.59
CA MET A 162 21.69 -7.21 1.63
C MET A 162 21.29 -6.62 0.27
N THR A 163 20.12 -7.00 -0.27
CA THR A 163 19.59 -6.43 -1.53
C THR A 163 19.25 -4.94 -1.40
N GLY A 164 19.07 -4.43 -0.21
CA GLY A 164 18.84 -3.00 0.03
C GLY A 164 20.11 -2.19 0.33
N VAL A 165 21.28 -2.85 0.43
CA VAL A 165 22.58 -2.20 0.73
C VAL A 165 23.52 -2.28 -0.49
N PHE A 166 23.38 -3.32 -1.31
CA PHE A 166 24.23 -3.56 -2.48
C PHE A 166 23.41 -3.66 -3.77
N ASP A 167 23.67 -2.76 -4.70
CA ASP A 167 22.95 -2.66 -5.98
C ASP A 167 23.17 -3.89 -6.87
N ASP A 168 24.34 -4.50 -6.86
CA ASP A 168 24.66 -5.71 -7.62
C ASP A 168 23.83 -6.90 -7.13
N LEU A 169 23.70 -7.07 -5.81
CA LEU A 169 22.85 -8.10 -5.23
C LEU A 169 21.36 -7.82 -5.53
N ASN A 170 20.95 -6.55 -5.51
CA ASN A 170 19.59 -6.18 -5.87
C ASN A 170 19.29 -6.47 -7.34
N LYS A 171 20.18 -6.16 -8.26
CA LYS A 171 20.06 -6.47 -9.70
C LYS A 171 19.95 -7.97 -9.97
N ALA A 172 20.72 -8.78 -9.24
CA ALA A 172 20.71 -10.23 -9.36
C ALA A 172 19.52 -10.91 -8.67
N ASN A 173 18.78 -10.17 -7.82
CA ASN A 173 17.65 -10.71 -7.08
C ASN A 173 16.48 -11.06 -8.01
N THR A 174 15.95 -12.27 -7.86
CA THR A 174 14.77 -12.75 -8.60
C THR A 174 13.51 -12.85 -7.74
N LYS A 175 13.64 -12.63 -6.43
CA LYS A 175 12.48 -12.58 -5.52
C LYS A 175 11.73 -11.26 -5.68
N SER A 176 10.41 -11.36 -5.62
CA SER A 176 9.57 -10.17 -5.46
C SER A 176 9.71 -9.57 -4.07
N TYR A 177 9.33 -8.29 -3.94
CA TYR A 177 9.26 -7.65 -2.62
C TYR A 177 8.36 -8.41 -1.64
N LEU A 178 7.29 -9.02 -2.14
CA LEU A 178 6.37 -9.80 -1.31
C LEU A 178 7.02 -11.07 -0.79
N GLU A 179 7.73 -11.81 -1.64
CA GLU A 179 8.50 -12.98 -1.19
C GLU A 179 9.49 -12.61 -0.08
N GLU A 180 10.21 -11.49 -0.26
CA GLU A 180 11.18 -11.00 0.72
C GLU A 180 10.55 -10.60 2.05
N ILE A 181 9.40 -9.88 2.07
CA ILE A 181 8.77 -9.47 3.35
C ILE A 181 8.07 -10.63 4.05
N PHE A 182 7.56 -11.61 3.30
CA PHE A 182 7.03 -12.84 3.89
C PHE A 182 8.16 -13.66 4.52
N GLU A 183 9.31 -13.79 3.85
CA GLU A 183 10.51 -14.43 4.39
C GLU A 183 10.96 -13.76 5.70
N ILE A 184 11.00 -12.43 5.77
CA ILE A 184 11.28 -11.68 6.99
C ILE A 184 10.37 -12.12 8.15
N CYS A 185 9.10 -12.41 7.86
CA CYS A 185 8.14 -12.88 8.86
C CYS A 185 8.27 -14.38 9.19
N GLY A 186 9.20 -15.11 8.58
CA GLY A 186 9.30 -16.58 8.67
C GLY A 186 8.19 -17.30 7.91
N MET A 187 7.58 -16.64 6.90
CA MET A 187 6.43 -17.13 6.13
C MET A 187 6.79 -17.28 4.66
N LYS A 188 5.99 -18.04 3.92
CA LYS A 188 6.10 -18.17 2.46
C LYS A 188 4.97 -17.41 1.79
N PHE A 189 5.28 -16.53 0.83
CA PHE A 189 4.31 -15.88 -0.04
C PHE A 189 3.62 -16.92 -0.94
N ALA A 190 2.31 -16.88 -1.01
CA ALA A 190 1.48 -17.82 -1.77
C ALA A 190 0.50 -17.08 -2.72
N GLY A 191 0.81 -15.83 -3.10
CA GLY A 191 -0.02 -15.04 -3.99
C GLY A 191 -1.06 -14.19 -3.29
N GLU A 192 -0.88 -13.93 -1.99
CA GLU A 192 -1.76 -13.05 -1.21
C GLU A 192 -1.85 -11.66 -1.84
N LYS A 193 -3.07 -11.21 -2.14
CA LYS A 193 -3.29 -9.94 -2.84
C LYS A 193 -3.18 -8.73 -1.93
N TYR A 194 -2.92 -7.57 -2.51
CA TYR A 194 -2.99 -6.29 -1.82
C TYR A 194 -4.39 -6.04 -1.27
N ILE A 195 -4.46 -5.40 -0.11
CA ILE A 195 -5.71 -4.95 0.50
C ILE A 195 -5.71 -3.44 0.48
N LEU A 196 -6.68 -2.89 -0.21
CA LEU A 196 -6.91 -1.44 -0.28
C LEU A 196 -8.39 -1.18 -0.06
N ASP A 197 -8.74 -0.62 1.09
CA ASP A 197 -10.12 -0.23 1.38
C ASP A 197 -10.48 0.97 0.49
N SER A 198 -11.29 0.71 -0.53
CA SER A 198 -11.78 1.73 -1.47
C SER A 198 -13.03 2.46 -0.96
N HIS A 199 -13.21 2.56 0.36
CA HIS A 199 -14.36 3.22 1.00
C HIS A 199 -14.33 4.75 0.87
N ALA A 200 -13.46 5.22 0.05
CA ALA A 200 -13.40 6.59 -0.39
C ALA A 200 -14.78 7.07 -0.77
N ASP A 201 -15.29 8.04 -0.04
CA ASP A 201 -16.44 8.86 -0.36
C ASP A 201 -17.53 8.14 -1.16
N LYS A 202 -18.35 7.33 -0.50
CA LYS A 202 -19.51 6.65 -1.10
C LYS A 202 -20.50 7.59 -1.81
N GLY A 203 -20.27 8.90 -1.75
CA GLY A 203 -21.08 9.95 -2.35
C GLY A 203 -20.48 10.66 -3.57
N TYR A 204 -19.20 10.42 -3.92
CA TYR A 204 -18.59 11.16 -5.02
C TYR A 204 -18.89 10.51 -6.39
N VAL A 205 -19.61 11.23 -7.25
CA VAL A 205 -19.96 10.77 -8.59
C VAL A 205 -19.09 11.48 -9.63
N TRP A 206 -18.21 10.73 -10.29
CA TRP A 206 -17.40 11.25 -11.37
C TRP A 206 -18.19 11.43 -12.65
N LYS A 207 -18.11 12.61 -13.27
CA LYS A 207 -18.71 12.88 -14.59
C LYS A 207 -17.85 12.25 -15.70
N LEU A 208 -17.92 10.94 -15.86
CA LEU A 208 -17.16 10.15 -16.81
C LEU A 208 -18.06 9.51 -17.86
N PRO A 209 -17.58 9.30 -19.11
CA PRO A 209 -18.34 8.63 -20.16
C PRO A 209 -18.61 7.16 -19.82
N LYS A 210 -19.86 6.75 -19.65
CA LYS A 210 -20.27 5.41 -19.18
C LYS A 210 -20.09 4.27 -20.19
N LYS A 211 -19.99 4.58 -21.51
CA LYS A 211 -20.00 3.56 -22.57
C LYS A 211 -18.63 3.31 -23.22
N LYS A 212 -17.57 3.94 -22.73
CA LYS A 212 -16.23 3.83 -23.32
C LYS A 212 -15.24 3.40 -22.26
N LYS A 213 -14.27 2.58 -22.62
CA LYS A 213 -13.17 2.20 -21.73
C LYS A 213 -12.30 3.40 -21.40
N ILE A 214 -11.99 3.57 -20.12
CA ILE A 214 -11.21 4.67 -19.60
C ILE A 214 -9.78 4.19 -19.36
N VAL A 215 -8.81 4.88 -19.96
CA VAL A 215 -7.39 4.61 -19.77
C VAL A 215 -6.79 5.75 -18.96
N GLY A 216 -6.46 5.45 -17.71
CA GLY A 216 -5.76 6.37 -16.82
C GLY A 216 -4.32 6.58 -17.29
N LEU A 217 -3.87 7.84 -17.32
CA LEU A 217 -2.53 8.25 -17.68
C LEU A 217 -1.91 8.98 -16.48
N ASN A 218 -1.20 8.23 -15.61
CA ASN A 218 -0.53 8.79 -14.45
C ASN A 218 0.81 9.37 -14.85
N SER A 219 0.83 10.66 -15.14
CA SER A 219 1.97 11.34 -15.75
C SER A 219 3.10 11.70 -14.79
N GLY A 220 2.90 11.56 -13.47
CA GLY A 220 3.83 11.94 -12.42
C GLY A 220 4.62 10.77 -11.83
N CYS A 221 5.66 11.13 -11.07
CA CYS A 221 6.45 10.20 -10.28
C CYS A 221 6.88 10.78 -8.91
N GLY A 222 6.32 11.93 -8.52
CA GLY A 222 6.77 12.71 -7.38
C GLY A 222 8.09 13.46 -7.67
N GLY A 223 8.40 14.48 -6.86
CA GLY A 223 9.53 15.38 -7.11
C GLY A 223 10.93 14.76 -6.96
N ARG A 224 11.06 13.68 -6.17
CA ARG A 224 12.37 13.09 -5.85
C ARG A 224 12.99 12.28 -7.00
N TRP A 225 12.18 11.61 -7.82
CA TRP A 225 12.64 10.58 -8.77
C TRP A 225 12.34 10.98 -10.22
N SER A 226 12.95 12.06 -10.69
CA SER A 226 12.76 12.57 -12.05
C SER A 226 13.22 11.59 -13.15
N SER A 227 14.13 10.65 -12.81
CA SER A 227 14.58 9.56 -13.69
C SER A 227 13.45 8.68 -14.25
N ARG A 228 12.27 8.68 -13.61
CA ARG A 228 11.09 7.90 -14.02
C ARG A 228 10.08 8.71 -14.84
N LEU A 229 10.37 9.97 -15.12
CA LEU A 229 9.45 10.83 -15.89
C LEU A 229 9.49 10.49 -17.37
N TRP A 230 8.34 10.13 -17.92
CA TRP A 230 8.17 10.05 -19.36
C TRP A 230 7.85 11.43 -19.93
N ALA A 231 8.41 11.75 -21.11
CA ALA A 231 8.31 13.09 -21.68
C ALA A 231 6.87 13.54 -21.95
N GLU A 232 6.55 14.83 -21.70
CA GLU A 232 5.21 15.41 -21.93
C GLU A 232 4.71 15.15 -23.36
N LYS A 233 5.59 15.25 -24.38
CA LYS A 233 5.26 14.97 -25.78
C LYS A 233 4.75 13.55 -26.00
N ASN A 234 5.27 12.57 -25.27
CA ASN A 234 4.90 11.18 -25.38
C ASN A 234 3.50 10.93 -24.77
N TRP A 235 3.21 11.54 -23.61
CA TRP A 235 1.87 11.50 -23.02
C TRP A 235 0.81 12.11 -23.94
N VAL A 236 1.13 13.25 -24.60
CA VAL A 236 0.26 13.90 -25.61
C VAL A 236 0.02 12.95 -26.79
N ALA A 237 1.08 12.33 -27.31
CA ALA A 237 0.96 11.40 -28.45
C ALA A 237 0.15 10.15 -28.09
N LEU A 238 0.41 9.55 -26.93
CA LEU A 238 -0.36 8.40 -26.44
C LEU A 238 -1.85 8.74 -26.28
N ALA A 239 -2.15 9.87 -25.63
CA ALA A 239 -3.53 10.30 -25.42
C ALA A 239 -4.28 10.51 -26.73
N LYS A 240 -3.64 11.11 -27.76
CA LYS A 240 -4.23 11.26 -29.11
C LYS A 240 -4.50 9.91 -29.77
N LYS A 241 -3.56 8.94 -29.69
CA LYS A 241 -3.74 7.60 -30.24
C LYS A 241 -4.89 6.85 -29.55
N LEU A 242 -4.98 6.92 -28.22
CA LEU A 242 -6.06 6.31 -27.45
C LEU A 242 -7.41 6.89 -27.82
N LYS A 243 -7.51 8.22 -27.91
CA LYS A 243 -8.74 8.91 -28.33
C LYS A 243 -9.19 8.51 -29.74
N LYS A 244 -8.25 8.47 -30.70
CA LYS A 244 -8.52 8.01 -32.08
C LYS A 244 -9.03 6.57 -32.13
N ALA A 245 -8.56 5.72 -31.19
CA ALA A 245 -9.00 4.33 -31.05
C ALA A 245 -10.32 4.16 -30.26
N GLY A 246 -10.98 5.25 -29.86
CA GLY A 246 -12.27 5.23 -29.19
C GLY A 246 -12.22 5.12 -27.66
N TYR A 247 -11.04 5.08 -27.05
CA TYR A 247 -10.87 5.11 -25.60
C TYR A 247 -10.98 6.53 -25.02
N VAL A 248 -11.18 6.62 -23.72
CA VAL A 248 -11.16 7.89 -22.97
C VAL A 248 -9.83 7.98 -22.21
N PRO A 249 -8.84 8.74 -22.70
CA PRO A 249 -7.64 9.00 -21.91
C PRO A 249 -7.97 9.97 -20.78
N LEU A 250 -7.72 9.55 -19.52
CA LEU A 250 -7.92 10.30 -18.30
C LEU A 250 -6.58 10.59 -17.63
N LEU A 251 -6.20 11.87 -17.55
CA LEU A 251 -4.96 12.27 -16.88
C LEU A 251 -5.12 12.18 -15.36
N LEU A 252 -4.15 11.55 -14.73
CA LEU A 252 -4.04 11.33 -13.30
C LEU A 252 -2.75 12.00 -12.77
N GLY A 253 -2.77 12.41 -11.51
CA GLY A 253 -1.61 12.99 -10.84
C GLY A 253 -2.01 13.80 -9.63
N GLY A 254 -1.03 14.15 -8.79
CA GLY A 254 -1.20 15.05 -7.66
C GLY A 254 -1.07 16.53 -8.05
N GLU A 255 -0.92 17.37 -7.03
CA GLU A 255 -0.75 18.82 -7.19
C GLU A 255 0.48 19.17 -8.04
N GLN A 256 1.59 18.44 -7.86
CA GLN A 256 2.83 18.67 -8.62
C GLN A 256 2.67 18.47 -10.14
N GLU A 257 1.75 17.62 -10.56
CA GLU A 257 1.45 17.34 -11.96
C GLU A 257 0.35 18.23 -12.54
N HIS A 258 -0.28 19.09 -11.74
CA HIS A 258 -1.46 19.85 -12.14
C HIS A 258 -1.27 20.65 -13.43
N GLU A 259 -0.27 21.52 -13.47
CA GLU A 259 -0.02 22.37 -14.64
C GLU A 259 0.46 21.57 -15.86
N LYS A 260 1.26 20.53 -15.64
CA LYS A 260 1.65 19.60 -16.71
C LYS A 260 0.42 18.90 -17.31
N ASN A 261 -0.47 18.39 -16.48
CA ASN A 261 -1.67 17.70 -16.93
C ASN A 261 -2.63 18.63 -17.68
N LYS A 262 -2.76 19.89 -17.28
CA LYS A 262 -3.51 20.91 -18.04
C LYS A 262 -2.91 21.10 -19.45
N ARG A 263 -1.58 21.22 -19.57
CA ARG A 263 -0.94 21.34 -20.88
C ARG A 263 -1.15 20.11 -21.76
N ILE A 264 -1.02 18.91 -21.19
CA ILE A 264 -1.26 17.65 -21.90
C ILE A 264 -2.70 17.59 -22.37
N ALA A 265 -3.67 17.88 -21.50
CA ALA A 265 -5.10 17.90 -21.81
C ALA A 265 -5.41 18.85 -22.99
N LYS A 266 -4.90 20.09 -22.92
CA LYS A 266 -5.08 21.10 -23.97
C LYS A 266 -4.54 20.63 -25.33
N LYS A 267 -3.36 19.98 -25.36
CA LYS A 267 -2.69 19.54 -26.61
C LYS A 267 -3.26 18.23 -27.18
N SER A 268 -3.86 17.38 -26.33
CA SER A 268 -4.31 16.04 -26.74
C SER A 268 -5.83 15.87 -26.77
N GLY A 269 -6.56 16.69 -26.04
CA GLY A 269 -7.98 16.51 -25.78
C GLY A 269 -8.28 15.35 -24.83
N ALA A 270 -7.31 14.93 -24.00
CA ALA A 270 -7.51 14.01 -22.89
C ALA A 270 -8.36 14.67 -21.81
N LEU A 271 -9.12 13.87 -21.08
CA LEU A 271 -9.89 14.33 -19.94
C LEU A 271 -8.94 14.60 -18.75
N TYR A 272 -9.12 15.73 -18.10
CA TYR A 272 -8.45 16.07 -16.84
C TYR A 272 -9.44 16.72 -15.89
N LEU A 273 -9.65 16.12 -14.73
CA LEU A 273 -10.64 16.58 -13.76
C LEU A 273 -10.04 17.42 -12.63
N GLY A 274 -8.71 17.55 -12.58
CA GLY A 274 -7.99 18.22 -11.50
C GLY A 274 -7.17 17.23 -10.66
N HIS A 275 -6.62 17.72 -9.55
CA HIS A 275 -5.98 16.90 -8.52
C HIS A 275 -6.90 16.80 -7.31
N PHE A 276 -6.78 15.73 -6.54
CA PHE A 276 -7.72 15.39 -5.48
C PHE A 276 -6.98 14.85 -4.25
N PRO A 277 -7.58 14.95 -3.05
CA PRO A 277 -7.11 14.26 -1.87
C PRO A 277 -7.00 12.74 -2.11
N LEU A 278 -6.17 12.07 -1.31
CA LEU A 278 -5.77 10.67 -1.49
C LEU A 278 -6.96 9.73 -1.74
N GLN A 279 -8.00 9.79 -0.92
CA GLN A 279 -9.14 8.88 -1.03
C GLN A 279 -9.96 9.11 -2.30
N GLN A 280 -10.14 10.36 -2.71
CA GLN A 280 -10.79 10.69 -3.98
C GLN A 280 -9.94 10.27 -5.19
N PHE A 281 -8.60 10.40 -5.07
CA PHE A 281 -7.68 9.93 -6.10
C PHE A 281 -7.75 8.40 -6.27
N ILE A 282 -7.80 7.64 -5.18
CA ILE A 282 -8.03 6.18 -5.22
C ILE A 282 -9.36 5.86 -5.91
N ASN A 283 -10.44 6.58 -5.57
CA ASN A 283 -11.75 6.41 -6.18
C ASN A 283 -11.73 6.74 -7.68
N LEU A 284 -10.97 7.77 -8.10
CA LEU A 284 -10.81 8.11 -9.51
C LEU A 284 -10.04 7.01 -10.28
N ILE A 285 -8.97 6.46 -9.70
CA ILE A 285 -8.25 5.30 -10.28
C ILE A 285 -9.21 4.12 -10.44
N ALA A 286 -10.08 3.87 -9.48
CA ALA A 286 -11.07 2.79 -9.53
C ALA A 286 -12.03 2.89 -10.73
N GLN A 287 -12.23 4.09 -11.31
CA GLN A 287 -13.04 4.29 -12.52
C GLN A 287 -12.31 3.90 -13.81
N CYS A 288 -11.00 3.68 -13.77
CA CYS A 288 -10.23 3.30 -14.95
C CYS A 288 -10.35 1.80 -15.21
N ASP A 289 -10.39 1.42 -16.51
CA ASP A 289 -10.28 0.02 -16.94
C ASP A 289 -8.81 -0.43 -16.97
N LEU A 290 -7.91 0.49 -17.26
CA LEU A 290 -6.47 0.29 -17.29
C LEU A 290 -5.76 1.59 -16.93
N VAL A 291 -4.61 1.50 -16.28
CA VAL A 291 -3.78 2.68 -16.01
C VAL A 291 -2.35 2.48 -16.53
N VAL A 292 -1.82 3.50 -17.19
CA VAL A 292 -0.40 3.58 -17.59
C VAL A 292 0.31 4.45 -16.56
N THR A 293 1.36 3.93 -15.94
CA THR A 293 2.11 4.62 -14.88
C THR A 293 3.57 4.19 -14.85
N ALA A 294 4.44 5.02 -14.33
CA ALA A 294 5.76 4.59 -13.87
C ALA A 294 5.66 3.94 -12.48
N VAL A 295 6.79 3.42 -11.96
CA VAL A 295 6.89 2.90 -10.58
C VAL A 295 6.64 4.04 -9.60
N THR A 296 5.44 4.11 -9.04
CA THR A 296 4.98 5.18 -8.14
C THR A 296 3.98 4.62 -7.14
N MET A 297 3.57 5.47 -6.20
CA MET A 297 2.45 5.16 -5.29
C MET A 297 1.20 4.68 -6.06
N ALA A 298 0.87 5.32 -7.20
CA ALA A 298 -0.30 4.96 -8.00
C ALA A 298 -0.24 3.50 -8.49
N MET A 299 0.95 2.96 -8.82
CA MET A 299 1.12 1.54 -9.18
C MET A 299 0.51 0.62 -8.10
N HIS A 300 0.84 0.86 -6.84
CA HIS A 300 0.34 0.03 -5.74
C HIS A 300 -1.17 0.17 -5.52
N MET A 301 -1.72 1.39 -5.76
CA MET A 301 -3.17 1.60 -5.73
C MET A 301 -3.88 0.85 -6.87
N ILE A 302 -3.31 0.89 -8.08
CA ILE A 302 -3.85 0.20 -9.25
C ILE A 302 -3.91 -1.31 -8.99
N ILE A 303 -2.83 -1.89 -8.47
CA ILE A 303 -2.76 -3.31 -8.10
C ILE A 303 -3.77 -3.63 -6.99
N GLY A 304 -3.82 -2.81 -5.94
CA GLY A 304 -4.76 -2.98 -4.82
C GLY A 304 -6.24 -2.84 -5.20
N LEU A 305 -6.53 -2.17 -6.32
CA LEU A 305 -7.86 -2.05 -6.91
C LEU A 305 -8.14 -3.11 -7.98
N ASP A 306 -7.25 -4.08 -8.20
CA ASP A 306 -7.34 -5.14 -9.20
C ASP A 306 -7.56 -4.59 -10.63
N LYS A 307 -6.90 -3.47 -10.96
CA LYS A 307 -7.01 -2.80 -12.26
C LYS A 307 -5.87 -3.19 -13.18
N LYS A 308 -6.16 -3.26 -14.49
CA LYS A 308 -5.12 -3.50 -15.48
C LYS A 308 -4.07 -2.39 -15.49
N ILE A 309 -2.79 -2.75 -15.69
CA ILE A 309 -1.67 -1.83 -15.58
C ILE A 309 -0.68 -2.01 -16.74
N VAL A 310 -0.21 -0.88 -17.28
CA VAL A 310 1.05 -0.81 -18.04
C VAL A 310 2.05 -0.05 -17.18
N LEU A 311 3.05 -0.76 -16.68
CA LEU A 311 4.04 -0.23 -15.76
C LEU A 311 5.33 0.13 -16.51
N PHE A 312 5.77 1.38 -16.42
CA PHE A 312 7.08 1.79 -16.90
C PHE A 312 8.14 1.57 -15.81
N ASN A 313 9.20 0.88 -16.17
CA ASN A 313 10.39 0.69 -15.34
C ASN A 313 11.65 1.00 -16.14
N ASN A 314 12.66 1.56 -15.48
CA ASN A 314 13.97 1.81 -16.08
C ASN A 314 15.13 1.69 -15.08
N ILE A 315 14.89 1.91 -13.80
CA ILE A 315 15.94 2.05 -12.78
C ILE A 315 15.81 1.09 -11.61
N PHE A 316 14.79 0.24 -11.61
CA PHE A 316 14.57 -0.73 -10.54
C PHE A 316 14.65 -2.16 -11.06
N ASN A 317 14.89 -3.13 -10.17
CA ASN A 317 14.77 -4.52 -10.51
C ASN A 317 13.29 -4.88 -10.81
N ARG A 318 13.02 -5.38 -12.01
CA ARG A 318 11.65 -5.74 -12.43
C ARG A 318 11.01 -6.84 -11.59
N HIS A 319 11.83 -7.74 -11.05
CA HIS A 319 11.35 -8.86 -10.22
C HIS A 319 10.76 -8.37 -8.89
N GLU A 320 11.09 -7.15 -8.44
CA GLU A 320 10.52 -6.57 -7.23
C GLU A 320 8.99 -6.41 -7.31
N PHE A 321 8.42 -6.32 -8.53
CA PHE A 321 7.02 -5.96 -8.75
C PHE A 321 6.17 -7.18 -9.07
N GLU A 322 5.33 -7.61 -8.11
CA GLU A 322 4.27 -8.58 -8.36
C GLU A 322 3.04 -7.86 -8.95
N LEU A 323 2.72 -8.17 -10.19
CA LEU A 323 1.56 -7.58 -10.88
C LEU A 323 0.33 -8.48 -10.88
N TYR A 324 0.39 -9.69 -10.33
CA TYR A 324 -0.73 -10.65 -10.26
C TYR A 324 -1.39 -10.93 -11.63
N GLY A 325 -0.64 -10.84 -12.71
CA GLY A 325 -1.17 -10.99 -14.06
C GLY A 325 -2.01 -9.82 -14.56
N LEU A 326 -2.07 -8.70 -13.84
CA LEU A 326 -2.88 -7.53 -14.20
C LEU A 326 -2.31 -6.72 -15.37
N GLY A 327 -1.07 -6.96 -15.77
CA GLY A 327 -0.47 -6.17 -16.83
C GLY A 327 0.97 -6.50 -17.18
N GLU A 328 1.62 -5.56 -17.82
CA GLU A 328 2.99 -5.72 -18.34
C GLU A 328 3.92 -4.59 -17.87
N ILE A 329 5.18 -4.96 -17.60
CA ILE A 329 6.27 -4.03 -17.33
C ILE A 329 6.95 -3.69 -18.66
N LEU A 330 6.97 -2.42 -19.01
CA LEU A 330 7.69 -1.89 -20.17
C LEU A 330 8.97 -1.19 -19.73
N GLU A 331 10.07 -1.60 -20.32
CA GLU A 331 11.42 -1.08 -20.05
C GLU A 331 12.04 -0.60 -21.35
N PRO A 332 13.04 0.29 -21.31
CA PRO A 332 13.93 0.55 -22.45
C PRO A 332 14.52 -0.78 -22.97
N GLU A 333 14.84 -0.85 -24.26
CA GLU A 333 15.41 -2.06 -24.87
C GLU A 333 16.90 -2.29 -24.52
N PHE A 334 17.43 -1.52 -23.59
CA PHE A 334 18.78 -1.64 -23.06
C PHE A 334 18.77 -1.38 -21.55
N ASP A 335 19.77 -1.86 -20.85
CA ASP A 335 19.92 -1.64 -19.42
C ASP A 335 20.25 -0.18 -19.14
N CYS A 336 19.41 0.47 -18.33
CA CYS A 336 19.66 1.84 -17.91
C CYS A 336 20.84 1.88 -16.92
N PRO A 337 21.92 2.62 -17.23
CA PRO A 337 23.08 2.71 -16.35
C PRO A 337 22.79 3.48 -15.05
N CYS A 338 21.63 4.14 -14.96
CA CYS A 338 21.22 4.96 -13.82
C CYS A 338 20.42 4.16 -12.78
N TYR A 339 20.84 2.90 -12.55
CA TYR A 339 20.18 2.04 -11.59
C TYR A 339 20.03 2.69 -10.21
N PHE A 340 18.84 2.61 -9.65
CA PHE A 340 18.46 3.18 -8.36
C PHE A 340 18.86 4.65 -8.15
N SER A 341 18.90 5.43 -9.24
CA SER A 341 19.27 6.86 -9.23
C SER A 341 18.05 7.76 -9.35
N PRO A 342 17.93 8.82 -8.54
CA PRO A 342 16.82 9.77 -8.64
C PRO A 342 16.84 10.61 -9.93
N VAL A 343 18.01 10.71 -10.58
CA VAL A 343 18.21 11.44 -11.83
C VAL A 343 18.83 10.51 -12.87
N CYS A 344 18.33 10.57 -14.10
CA CYS A 344 18.89 9.83 -15.23
C CYS A 344 19.38 10.82 -16.31
N PRO A 345 20.70 11.12 -16.38
CA PRO A 345 21.23 12.04 -17.37
C PRO A 345 21.07 11.53 -18.81
N ASN A 346 20.89 10.23 -19.00
CA ASN A 346 20.67 9.60 -20.31
C ASN A 346 19.20 9.63 -20.76
N ASP A 347 18.29 10.15 -19.93
CA ASP A 347 16.85 10.21 -20.20
C ASP A 347 16.29 8.89 -20.76
N CYS A 348 16.66 7.77 -20.13
CA CYS A 348 16.36 6.41 -20.61
C CYS A 348 14.87 6.15 -20.82
N MET A 349 13.98 6.83 -20.06
CA MET A 349 12.53 6.73 -20.21
C MET A 349 12.01 7.08 -21.60
N GLN A 350 12.71 7.92 -22.36
CA GLN A 350 12.29 8.27 -23.74
C GLN A 350 12.34 7.08 -24.72
N TYR A 351 13.11 6.03 -24.40
CA TYR A 351 13.19 4.81 -25.20
C TYR A 351 12.06 3.80 -24.93
N ILE A 352 11.12 4.15 -24.06
CA ILE A 352 9.82 3.49 -23.99
C ILE A 352 8.92 4.16 -25.03
N TYR A 353 8.81 3.55 -26.22
CA TYR A 353 8.16 4.17 -27.39
C TYR A 353 6.63 4.15 -27.28
N VAL A 354 6.00 5.27 -27.68
CA VAL A 354 4.54 5.46 -27.63
C VAL A 354 3.77 4.33 -28.31
N ASP A 355 4.27 3.83 -29.45
CA ASP A 355 3.60 2.76 -30.20
C ASP A 355 3.61 1.43 -29.46
N ARG A 356 4.69 1.12 -28.75
CA ARG A 356 4.79 -0.06 -27.89
C ARG A 356 3.78 0.04 -26.76
N VAL A 357 3.72 1.19 -26.07
CA VAL A 357 2.75 1.44 -25.00
C VAL A 357 1.31 1.29 -25.50
N PHE A 358 0.99 1.91 -26.65
CA PHE A 358 -0.35 1.84 -27.23
C PHE A 358 -0.75 0.40 -27.61
N LYS A 359 0.16 -0.38 -28.21
CA LYS A 359 -0.07 -1.79 -28.54
C LYS A 359 -0.36 -2.60 -27.28
N THR A 360 0.43 -2.40 -26.19
CA THR A 360 0.24 -3.09 -24.91
C THR A 360 -1.11 -2.73 -24.29
N VAL A 361 -1.49 -1.44 -24.27
CA VAL A 361 -2.80 -1.01 -23.76
C VAL A 361 -3.93 -1.71 -24.55
N LYS A 362 -3.85 -1.75 -25.88
CA LYS A 362 -4.87 -2.45 -26.70
C LYS A 362 -4.95 -3.94 -26.39
N LYS A 363 -3.82 -4.62 -26.34
CA LYS A 363 -3.72 -6.04 -26.00
C LYS A 363 -4.42 -6.31 -24.67
N LEU A 364 -4.00 -5.64 -23.61
CA LEU A 364 -4.57 -5.84 -22.28
C LEU A 364 -6.07 -5.53 -22.20
N LEU A 365 -6.57 -4.54 -22.93
CA LEU A 365 -8.00 -4.20 -22.93
C LEU A 365 -8.87 -5.14 -23.77
N THR A 366 -8.28 -5.91 -24.70
CA THR A 366 -9.00 -6.90 -25.54
C THR A 366 -8.94 -8.31 -24.97
N GLU A 367 -7.93 -8.64 -24.18
CA GLU A 367 -7.85 -9.93 -23.50
C GLU A 367 -8.98 -10.03 -22.46
N ARG A 368 -9.82 -11.08 -22.60
CA ARG A 368 -10.79 -11.46 -21.55
C ARG A 368 -10.02 -12.07 -20.40
N GLN A 369 -10.31 -11.62 -19.20
CA GLN A 369 -9.86 -12.30 -17.97
C GLN A 369 -10.50 -13.66 -17.82
#